data_904b843e5069b33dcbd29a4bce3d702a
#
_entry.id   904b843e5069b33dcbd29a4bce3d702a
#
_cell.length_a   1.000
_cell.length_b   1.000
_cell.length_c   1.000
_cell.angle_alpha   90.00
_cell.angle_beta   90.00
_cell.angle_gamma   90.00
#
_symmetry.space_group_name_H-M   'P 1'
#
loop_
_entity.id
_entity.type
_entity.pdbx_description
1 polymer ?
#
loop_
_entity_poly.entity_id
_entity_poly.type
_entity_poly.pdbx_seq_one_letter_code
_entity_poly.pdbx_strand_id
1 'polypeptide(L)'
;LTPPAVAEKLKRMGERSDFRPNDTDELKNRWRSYITDHRLNTTAQREAIVEQFLRTRDHVSIDELLSKVRKRHPKVGYATVYRTLKLLVESGLAIERQFGDGQARYEVVGDHHDHLICIKCGLILEFEDDEIERLQERIAAKLGGFTVLRHRHELYGTCPKYSGDVTGACPNEQRKK
;
A
#
# COMPACT_ATOMS: atom_id res chain seq x y z
N LEU A 1 26.79 17.99 -16.17
CA LEU A 1 25.96 17.96 -17.39
C LEU A 1 25.43 16.54 -17.55
N THR A 2 24.18 16.30 -17.16
CA THR A 2 23.51 15.01 -17.29
C THR A 2 23.18 14.76 -18.77
N PRO A 3 23.47 13.58 -19.34
CA PRO A 3 23.14 13.29 -20.73
C PRO A 3 21.63 13.44 -20.97
N PRO A 4 21.22 14.06 -22.09
CA PRO A 4 19.81 14.35 -22.37
C PRO A 4 18.90 13.11 -22.36
N ALA A 5 19.42 11.95 -22.71
CA ALA A 5 18.68 10.68 -22.67
C ALA A 5 18.30 10.20 -21.24
N VAL A 6 19.09 10.57 -20.24
CA VAL A 6 18.80 10.23 -18.83
C VAL A 6 17.75 11.19 -18.27
N ALA A 7 17.82 12.48 -18.62
CA ALA A 7 16.83 13.46 -18.24
C ALA A 7 15.44 13.16 -18.84
N GLU A 8 15.39 12.71 -20.09
CA GLU A 8 14.16 12.35 -20.79
C GLU A 8 13.54 11.04 -20.25
N LYS A 9 14.39 10.07 -19.87
CA LYS A 9 13.94 8.83 -19.22
C LYS A 9 13.42 9.11 -17.81
N LEU A 10 14.07 10.02 -17.05
CA LEU A 10 13.63 10.46 -15.74
C LEU A 10 12.33 11.28 -15.84
N LYS A 11 12.16 12.11 -16.88
CA LYS A 11 10.93 12.86 -17.12
C LYS A 11 9.74 11.94 -17.45
N ARG A 12 9.97 10.85 -18.20
CA ARG A 12 8.95 9.81 -18.45
C ARG A 12 8.63 8.95 -17.23
N MET A 13 9.53 8.85 -16.25
CA MET A 13 9.27 8.19 -14.96
C MET A 13 8.59 9.12 -13.95
N GLY A 14 8.65 10.44 -14.16
CA GLY A 14 7.99 11.47 -13.35
C GLY A 14 6.65 11.96 -13.94
N GLU A 15 6.30 11.57 -15.17
CA GLU A 15 4.93 11.68 -15.64
C GLU A 15 4.13 10.70 -14.78
N ARG A 16 3.30 11.26 -13.88
CA ARG A 16 2.29 10.51 -13.14
C ARG A 16 1.66 9.55 -14.14
N SER A 17 1.92 8.27 -13.98
CA SER A 17 1.23 7.29 -14.78
C SER A 17 -0.25 7.60 -14.59
N ASP A 18 -1.03 7.71 -15.67
CA ASP A 18 -2.50 7.79 -15.66
C ASP A 18 -3.11 6.51 -15.06
N PHE A 19 -2.32 5.81 -14.27
CA PHE A 19 -2.70 4.65 -13.52
C PHE A 19 -3.63 5.09 -12.40
N ARG A 20 -4.91 5.13 -12.72
CA ARG A 20 -5.97 5.22 -11.71
C ARG A 20 -6.09 3.84 -11.07
N PRO A 21 -5.66 3.64 -9.80
CA PRO A 21 -5.67 2.34 -9.13
C PRO A 21 -7.10 1.83 -8.87
N ASN A 22 -8.10 2.48 -9.43
CA ASN A 22 -9.50 2.14 -9.30
C ASN A 22 -10.00 1.12 -10.32
N ASP A 23 -9.21 0.77 -11.33
CA ASP A 23 -9.60 -0.27 -12.27
C ASP A 23 -9.14 -1.65 -11.76
N THR A 24 -9.99 -2.25 -10.95
CA THR A 24 -9.78 -3.63 -10.44
C THR A 24 -9.57 -4.63 -11.58
N ASP A 25 -10.12 -4.38 -12.75
CA ASP A 25 -9.99 -5.29 -13.89
C ASP A 25 -8.61 -5.16 -14.56
N GLU A 26 -8.05 -3.96 -14.62
CA GLU A 26 -6.66 -3.78 -15.06
C GLU A 26 -5.67 -4.48 -14.13
N LEU A 27 -5.82 -4.31 -12.82
CA LEU A 27 -4.99 -5.01 -11.83
C LEU A 27 -5.10 -6.54 -11.95
N LYS A 28 -6.29 -7.06 -12.17
CA LYS A 28 -6.49 -8.50 -12.44
C LYS A 28 -5.81 -8.95 -13.73
N ASN A 29 -5.85 -8.14 -14.78
CA ASN A 29 -5.18 -8.46 -16.04
C ASN A 29 -3.67 -8.48 -15.88
N ARG A 30 -3.10 -7.51 -15.16
CA ARG A 30 -1.67 -7.50 -14.80
C ARG A 30 -1.28 -8.73 -13.98
N TRP A 31 -2.11 -9.11 -13.01
CA TRP A 31 -1.91 -10.35 -12.25
C TRP A 31 -1.88 -11.58 -13.15
N ARG A 32 -2.84 -11.73 -14.06
CA ARG A 32 -2.90 -12.86 -14.99
C ARG A 32 -1.69 -12.93 -15.91
N SER A 33 -1.26 -11.78 -16.45
CA SER A 33 -0.02 -11.70 -17.23
C SER A 33 1.17 -12.17 -16.42
N TYR A 34 1.35 -11.64 -15.20
CA TYR A 34 2.45 -12.05 -14.33
C TYR A 34 2.48 -13.56 -14.07
N ILE A 35 1.33 -14.17 -13.75
CA ILE A 35 1.22 -15.62 -13.52
C ILE A 35 1.61 -16.41 -14.77
N THR A 36 1.16 -15.96 -15.94
CA THR A 36 1.45 -16.61 -17.23
C THR A 36 2.94 -16.50 -17.58
N ASP A 37 3.51 -15.31 -17.49
CA ASP A 37 4.89 -15.02 -17.86
C ASP A 37 5.90 -15.79 -16.98
N HIS A 38 5.55 -15.98 -15.70
CA HIS A 38 6.37 -16.72 -14.74
C HIS A 38 6.01 -18.21 -14.64
N ARG A 39 5.09 -18.69 -15.50
CA ARG A 39 4.65 -20.11 -15.54
C ARG A 39 4.18 -20.63 -14.17
N LEU A 40 3.52 -19.77 -13.41
CA LEU A 40 3.03 -20.10 -12.08
C LEU A 40 1.64 -20.76 -12.17
N ASN A 41 1.40 -21.72 -11.28
CA ASN A 41 0.09 -22.35 -11.19
C ASN A 41 -0.91 -21.39 -10.50
N THR A 42 -2.05 -21.22 -11.12
CA THR A 42 -3.20 -20.58 -10.49
C THR A 42 -4.15 -21.62 -9.93
N THR A 43 -4.83 -21.26 -8.83
CA THR A 43 -5.85 -22.10 -8.20
C THR A 43 -7.04 -21.23 -7.83
N ALA A 44 -8.24 -21.82 -7.74
CA ALA A 44 -9.44 -21.09 -7.32
C ALA A 44 -9.25 -20.37 -5.96
N GLN A 45 -8.49 -20.96 -5.05
CA GLN A 45 -8.17 -20.32 -3.76
C GLN A 45 -7.29 -19.08 -3.95
N ARG A 46 -6.27 -19.15 -4.81
CA ARG A 46 -5.39 -18.01 -5.09
C ARG A 46 -6.17 -16.88 -5.75
N GLU A 47 -6.99 -17.18 -6.75
CA GLU A 47 -7.84 -16.19 -7.42
C GLU A 47 -8.80 -15.50 -6.42
N ALA A 48 -9.42 -16.26 -5.52
CA ALA A 48 -10.29 -15.71 -4.49
C ALA A 48 -9.55 -14.77 -3.52
N ILE A 49 -8.29 -15.09 -3.17
CA ILE A 49 -7.44 -14.22 -2.33
C ILE A 49 -7.11 -12.93 -3.07
N VAL A 50 -6.67 -13.02 -4.33
CA VAL A 50 -6.34 -11.86 -5.16
C VAL A 50 -7.55 -10.97 -5.34
N GLU A 51 -8.70 -11.53 -5.70
CA GLU A 51 -9.93 -10.76 -5.86
C GLU A 51 -10.34 -10.04 -4.57
N GLN A 52 -10.27 -10.72 -3.44
CA GLN A 52 -10.59 -10.11 -2.14
C GLN A 52 -9.59 -9.02 -1.77
N PHE A 53 -8.29 -9.21 -2.04
CA PHE A 53 -7.25 -8.24 -1.77
C PHE A 53 -7.42 -6.98 -2.62
N LEU A 54 -7.59 -7.12 -3.93
CA LEU A 54 -7.75 -5.99 -4.86
C LEU A 54 -9.02 -5.15 -4.59
N ARG A 55 -10.04 -5.73 -3.93
CA ARG A 55 -11.23 -5.00 -3.47
C ARG A 55 -11.02 -4.29 -2.13
N THR A 56 -9.97 -4.65 -1.42
CA THR A 56 -9.68 -4.03 -0.12
C THR A 56 -8.88 -2.75 -0.35
N ARG A 57 -9.42 -1.61 0.08
CA ARG A 57 -8.79 -0.29 -0.09
C ARG A 57 -7.94 0.11 1.12
N ASP A 58 -7.93 -0.69 2.17
CA ASP A 58 -7.20 -0.44 3.40
C ASP A 58 -5.95 -1.33 3.49
N HIS A 59 -5.03 -0.95 4.36
CA HIS A 59 -3.92 -1.79 4.78
C HIS A 59 -4.44 -3.03 5.50
N VAL A 60 -4.14 -4.22 5.02
CA VAL A 60 -4.60 -5.48 5.63
C VAL A 60 -3.45 -6.34 6.09
N SER A 61 -3.59 -6.93 7.27
CA SER A 61 -2.74 -8.04 7.71
C SER A 61 -3.16 -9.34 7.02
N ILE A 62 -2.29 -10.36 7.10
CA ILE A 62 -2.60 -11.69 6.58
C ILE A 62 -3.86 -12.26 7.25
N ASP A 63 -3.99 -12.08 8.58
CA ASP A 63 -5.12 -12.61 9.35
C ASP A 63 -6.45 -11.92 8.98
N GLU A 64 -6.42 -10.61 8.78
CA GLU A 64 -7.59 -9.85 8.33
C GLU A 64 -8.03 -10.29 6.93
N LEU A 65 -7.10 -10.43 5.98
CA LEU A 65 -7.41 -10.91 4.65
C LEU A 65 -7.92 -12.35 4.68
N LEU A 66 -7.28 -13.23 5.44
CA LEU A 66 -7.73 -14.61 5.64
C LEU A 66 -9.15 -14.67 6.18
N SER A 67 -9.47 -13.85 7.19
CA SER A 67 -10.82 -13.77 7.76
C SER A 67 -11.85 -13.34 6.70
N LYS A 68 -11.53 -12.33 5.89
CA LYS A 68 -12.41 -11.86 4.80
C LYS A 68 -12.62 -12.95 3.74
N VAL A 69 -11.54 -13.63 3.31
CA VAL A 69 -11.60 -14.69 2.30
C VAL A 69 -12.39 -15.90 2.78
N ARG A 70 -12.21 -16.31 4.04
CA ARG A 70 -12.89 -17.49 4.63
C ARG A 70 -14.40 -17.37 4.69
N LYS A 71 -14.96 -16.18 4.65
CA LYS A 71 -16.43 -15.99 4.58
C LYS A 71 -17.06 -16.69 3.37
N ARG A 72 -16.33 -16.79 2.25
CA ARG A 72 -16.77 -17.45 1.01
C ARG A 72 -15.99 -18.72 0.67
N HIS A 73 -14.76 -18.82 1.15
CA HIS A 73 -13.80 -19.89 0.87
C HIS A 73 -13.21 -20.46 2.17
N PRO A 74 -13.99 -21.19 2.98
CA PRO A 74 -13.60 -21.58 4.36
C PRO A 74 -12.36 -22.48 4.40
N LYS A 75 -12.04 -23.18 3.31
CA LYS A 75 -10.88 -24.08 3.22
C LYS A 75 -9.54 -23.39 2.93
N VAL A 76 -9.53 -22.06 2.75
CA VAL A 76 -8.28 -21.31 2.51
C VAL A 76 -7.43 -21.30 3.78
N GLY A 77 -6.16 -21.69 3.63
CA GLY A 77 -5.18 -21.70 4.72
C GLY A 77 -4.31 -20.44 4.76
N TYR A 78 -3.77 -20.15 5.95
CA TYR A 78 -2.84 -19.03 6.17
C TYR A 78 -1.66 -19.02 5.20
N ALA A 79 -1.00 -20.18 5.02
CA ALA A 79 0.14 -20.29 4.13
C ALA A 79 -0.19 -19.97 2.65
N THR A 80 -1.45 -20.19 2.24
CA THR A 80 -1.89 -19.86 0.87
C THR A 80 -2.05 -18.35 0.73
N VAL A 81 -2.64 -17.68 1.73
CA VAL A 81 -2.76 -16.21 1.76
C VAL A 81 -1.36 -15.57 1.76
N TYR A 82 -0.49 -16.00 2.67
CA TYR A 82 0.89 -15.50 2.75
C TYR A 82 1.63 -15.59 1.42
N ARG A 83 1.65 -16.79 0.80
CA ARG A 83 2.34 -17.00 -0.49
C ARG A 83 1.73 -16.17 -1.62
N THR A 84 0.40 -16.00 -1.61
CA THR A 84 -0.28 -15.18 -2.63
C THR A 84 0.07 -13.69 -2.47
N LEU A 85 0.09 -13.18 -1.23
CA LEU A 85 0.50 -11.80 -0.96
C LEU A 85 1.97 -11.56 -1.35
N LYS A 86 2.87 -12.50 -1.08
CA LYS A 86 4.27 -12.38 -1.53
C LYS A 86 4.37 -12.29 -3.05
N LEU A 87 3.63 -13.12 -3.79
CA LEU A 87 3.58 -13.01 -5.26
C LEU A 87 2.98 -11.69 -5.74
N LEU A 88 1.99 -11.14 -5.05
CA LEU A 88 1.44 -9.83 -5.37
C LEU A 88 2.47 -8.71 -5.14
N VAL A 89 3.31 -8.81 -4.12
CA VAL A 89 4.43 -7.88 -3.90
C VAL A 89 5.49 -8.04 -4.99
N GLU A 90 5.88 -9.25 -5.32
CA GLU A 90 6.85 -9.55 -6.39
C GLU A 90 6.37 -9.07 -7.76
N SER A 91 5.06 -9.17 -8.03
CA SER A 91 4.45 -8.67 -9.27
C SER A 91 4.28 -7.14 -9.32
N GLY A 92 4.61 -6.43 -8.23
CA GLY A 92 4.40 -4.99 -8.12
C GLY A 92 2.93 -4.57 -8.05
N LEU A 93 2.03 -5.46 -7.63
CA LEU A 93 0.60 -5.19 -7.43
C LEU A 93 0.26 -4.91 -5.97
N ALA A 94 1.17 -5.24 -5.05
CA ALA A 94 1.04 -4.94 -3.63
C ALA A 94 2.32 -4.34 -3.06
N ILE A 95 2.18 -3.58 -1.98
CA ILE A 95 3.27 -3.10 -1.14
C ILE A 95 3.12 -3.77 0.23
N GLU A 96 4.24 -4.26 0.77
CA GLU A 96 4.33 -4.72 2.15
C GLU A 96 4.85 -3.58 3.02
N ARG A 97 4.12 -3.26 4.09
CA ARG A 97 4.46 -2.22 5.06
C ARG A 97 4.60 -2.78 6.46
N GLN A 98 5.45 -2.16 7.26
CA GLN A 98 5.58 -2.41 8.69
C GLN A 98 5.49 -1.08 9.42
N PHE A 99 4.51 -0.92 10.28
CA PHE A 99 4.23 0.33 11.02
C PHE A 99 4.71 0.27 12.48
N GLY A 100 5.73 -0.52 12.77
CA GLY A 100 6.36 -0.57 14.10
C GLY A 100 5.62 -1.36 15.17
N ASP A 101 4.48 -1.98 14.84
CA ASP A 101 3.71 -2.85 15.73
C ASP A 101 4.05 -4.36 15.58
N GLY A 102 5.08 -4.66 14.80
CA GLY A 102 5.54 -6.02 14.52
C GLY A 102 4.67 -6.80 13.53
N GLN A 103 3.64 -6.18 12.96
CA GLN A 103 2.78 -6.81 11.96
C GLN A 103 3.03 -6.25 10.56
N ALA A 104 3.24 -7.16 9.60
CA ALA A 104 3.24 -6.79 8.20
C ALA A 104 1.81 -6.52 7.72
N ARG A 105 1.61 -5.41 7.03
CA ARG A 105 0.38 -5.06 6.34
C ARG A 105 0.63 -4.92 4.86
N TYR A 106 -0.38 -5.21 4.08
CA TYR A 106 -0.32 -5.21 2.62
C TYR A 106 -1.38 -4.24 2.09
N GLU A 107 -0.98 -3.44 1.12
CA GLU A 107 -1.84 -2.52 0.40
C GLU A 107 -1.71 -2.75 -1.10
N VAL A 108 -2.74 -2.43 -1.86
CA VAL A 108 -2.69 -2.43 -3.33
C VAL A 108 -1.83 -1.23 -3.77
N VAL A 109 -0.94 -1.45 -4.74
CA VAL A 109 -0.17 -0.35 -5.33
C VAL A 109 -1.14 0.68 -5.92
N GLY A 110 -1.01 1.91 -5.50
CA GLY A 110 -1.88 3.02 -5.88
C GLY A 110 -1.14 4.35 -5.96
N ASP A 111 -1.89 5.44 -5.94
CA ASP A 111 -1.35 6.80 -5.87
C ASP A 111 -0.52 6.96 -4.60
N HIS A 112 0.43 7.90 -4.68
CA HIS A 112 1.24 8.24 -3.51
C HIS A 112 0.38 8.75 -2.37
N HIS A 113 0.66 8.28 -1.17
CA HIS A 113 0.08 8.77 0.08
C HIS A 113 1.04 8.54 1.24
N ASP A 114 0.92 9.39 2.24
CA ASP A 114 1.64 9.35 3.49
C ASP A 114 0.77 8.76 4.61
N HIS A 115 1.37 8.42 5.73
CA HIS A 115 0.70 7.70 6.81
C HIS A 115 0.80 8.44 8.14
N LEU A 116 -0.33 8.55 8.85
CA LEU A 116 -0.39 8.92 10.26
C LEU A 116 -0.85 7.70 11.07
N ILE A 117 0.03 7.23 11.95
CA ILE A 117 -0.12 5.97 12.67
C ILE A 117 -0.33 6.23 14.16
N CYS A 118 -1.41 5.69 14.73
CA CYS A 118 -1.60 5.69 16.17
C CYS A 118 -0.89 4.49 16.80
N ILE A 119 0.15 4.75 17.59
CA ILE A 119 0.95 3.71 18.28
C ILE A 119 0.18 2.95 19.37
N LYS A 120 -1.02 3.42 19.75
CA LYS A 120 -1.83 2.79 20.81
C LYS A 120 -2.90 1.87 20.28
N CYS A 121 -3.59 2.23 19.19
CA CYS A 121 -4.70 1.44 18.67
C CYS A 121 -4.44 0.88 17.27
N GLY A 122 -3.28 1.17 16.65
CA GLY A 122 -2.94 0.72 15.31
C GLY A 122 -3.78 1.35 14.20
N LEU A 123 -4.48 2.48 14.47
CA LEU A 123 -5.17 3.23 13.42
C LEU A 123 -4.15 3.78 12.45
N ILE A 124 -4.38 3.57 11.17
CA ILE A 124 -3.61 4.16 10.08
C ILE A 124 -4.54 5.07 9.32
N LEU A 125 -4.15 6.32 9.15
CA LEU A 125 -4.79 7.31 8.30
C LEU A 125 -3.86 7.64 7.16
N GLU A 126 -4.39 7.67 5.94
CA GLU A 126 -3.68 8.11 4.76
C GLU A 126 -3.95 9.59 4.54
N PHE A 127 -2.93 10.31 4.12
CA PHE A 127 -3.04 11.72 3.74
C PHE A 127 -2.06 12.05 2.61
N GLU A 128 -2.34 13.13 1.91
CA GLU A 128 -1.45 13.75 0.94
C GLU A 128 -1.45 15.25 1.22
N ASP A 129 -0.27 15.87 1.24
CA ASP A 129 -0.13 17.29 1.52
C ASP A 129 0.91 17.93 0.60
N ASP A 130 0.43 18.80 -0.27
CA ASP A 130 1.26 19.50 -1.27
C ASP A 130 2.35 20.39 -0.64
N GLU A 131 2.21 20.84 0.61
CA GLU A 131 3.24 21.65 1.27
C GLU A 131 4.40 20.77 1.71
N ILE A 132 4.09 19.55 2.19
CA ILE A 132 5.10 18.55 2.54
C ILE A 132 5.89 18.17 1.30
N GLU A 133 5.21 17.87 0.19
CA GLU A 133 5.85 17.53 -1.08
C GLU A 133 6.81 18.64 -1.54
N ARG A 134 6.33 19.87 -1.58
CA ARG A 134 7.14 21.04 -1.95
C ARG A 134 8.31 21.29 -1.00
N LEU A 135 8.14 21.00 0.29
CA LEU A 135 9.21 21.15 1.27
C LEU A 135 10.31 20.12 1.04
N GLN A 136 9.97 18.86 0.79
CA GLN A 136 10.94 17.80 0.51
C GLN A 136 11.78 18.13 -0.74
N GLU A 137 11.16 18.57 -1.82
CA GLU A 137 11.85 19.00 -3.04
C GLU A 137 12.81 20.17 -2.78
N ARG A 138 12.38 21.18 -2.00
CA ARG A 138 13.23 22.32 -1.64
C ARG A 138 14.43 21.90 -0.81
N ILE A 139 14.24 20.97 0.13
CA ILE A 139 15.33 20.44 0.97
C ILE A 139 16.32 19.67 0.09
N ALA A 140 15.85 18.79 -0.78
CA ALA A 140 16.69 18.02 -1.67
C ALA A 140 17.52 18.91 -2.60
N ALA A 141 16.91 19.95 -3.16
CA ALA A 141 17.60 20.94 -4.00
C ALA A 141 18.69 21.69 -3.21
N LYS A 142 18.42 22.12 -1.96
CA LYS A 142 19.39 22.81 -1.11
C LYS A 142 20.57 21.95 -0.68
N LEU A 143 20.34 20.64 -0.48
CA LEU A 143 21.36 19.71 0.02
C LEU A 143 22.23 19.09 -1.08
N GLY A 144 22.24 19.65 -2.27
CA GLY A 144 23.12 19.20 -3.34
C GLY A 144 22.46 19.03 -4.70
N GLY A 145 21.27 19.60 -4.89
CA GLY A 145 20.55 19.55 -6.17
C GLY A 145 19.98 18.16 -6.48
N PHE A 146 19.61 17.39 -5.46
CA PHE A 146 18.98 16.09 -5.65
C PHE A 146 17.58 16.25 -6.25
N THR A 147 17.23 15.36 -7.18
CA THR A 147 15.85 15.16 -7.61
C THR A 147 15.24 14.05 -6.77
N VAL A 148 14.14 14.33 -6.07
CA VAL A 148 13.40 13.31 -5.31
C VAL A 148 12.67 12.42 -6.31
N LEU A 149 13.01 11.12 -6.33
CA LEU A 149 12.34 10.13 -7.17
C LEU A 149 11.24 9.38 -6.41
N ARG A 150 11.41 9.25 -5.11
CA ARG A 150 10.49 8.56 -4.21
C ARG A 150 10.80 8.96 -2.78
N HIS A 151 9.78 9.10 -1.97
CA HIS A 151 9.93 9.26 -0.53
C HIS A 151 8.99 8.31 0.23
N ARG A 152 9.13 8.29 1.52
CA ARG A 152 8.25 7.61 2.46
C ARG A 152 8.12 8.50 3.69
N HIS A 153 6.91 8.91 4.01
CA HIS A 153 6.64 9.75 5.16
C HIS A 153 5.65 9.05 6.09
N GLU A 154 6.01 8.88 7.33
CA GLU A 154 5.21 8.25 8.36
C GLU A 154 5.27 9.10 9.64
N LEU A 155 4.10 9.50 10.12
CA LEU A 155 3.94 10.19 11.38
C LEU A 155 3.40 9.21 12.43
N TYR A 156 4.09 9.08 13.53
CA TYR A 156 3.71 8.25 14.65
C TYR A 156 3.23 9.10 15.82
N GLY A 157 2.02 8.85 16.30
CA GLY A 157 1.40 9.62 17.36
C GLY A 157 0.33 8.85 18.12
N THR A 158 -0.51 9.58 18.84
CA THR A 158 -1.68 9.03 19.53
C THR A 158 -2.94 9.68 18.99
N CYS A 159 -3.98 8.89 18.72
CA CYS A 159 -5.28 9.43 18.31
C CYS A 159 -5.96 10.16 19.51
N PRO A 160 -7.01 10.98 19.27
CA PRO A 160 -7.65 11.80 20.33
C PRO A 160 -8.02 11.02 21.59
N LYS A 161 -8.49 9.79 21.47
CA LYS A 161 -8.79 8.93 22.63
C LYS A 161 -7.59 8.68 23.55
N TYR A 162 -6.38 8.63 23.01
CA TYR A 162 -5.16 8.27 23.75
C TYR A 162 -4.21 9.46 23.97
N SER A 163 -4.54 10.63 23.44
CA SER A 163 -3.74 11.86 23.62
C SER A 163 -4.10 12.67 24.87
N GLY A 164 -5.08 12.17 25.66
CA GLY A 164 -5.57 12.87 26.85
C GLY A 164 -6.76 13.80 26.58
N ASP A 165 -7.23 13.89 25.36
CA ASP A 165 -8.51 14.53 25.05
C ASP A 165 -9.67 13.60 25.44
N VAL A 166 -10.24 13.83 26.60
CA VAL A 166 -11.27 12.99 27.24
C VAL A 166 -12.56 12.90 26.41
N THR A 167 -12.74 13.78 25.42
CA THR A 167 -13.94 13.82 24.56
C THR A 167 -13.73 13.08 23.23
N GLY A 168 -12.49 12.71 22.93
CA GLY A 168 -12.12 12.13 21.65
C GLY A 168 -12.47 10.64 21.53
N ALA A 169 -13.40 10.31 20.62
CA ALA A 169 -13.61 8.92 20.21
C ALA A 169 -12.42 8.41 19.41
N CYS A 170 -12.07 7.12 19.58
CA CYS A 170 -11.08 6.50 18.71
C CYS A 170 -11.67 6.25 17.31
N PRO A 171 -11.15 6.86 16.23
CA PRO A 171 -11.66 6.63 14.89
C PRO A 171 -11.61 5.16 14.46
N ASN A 172 -10.69 4.36 15.05
CA ASN A 172 -10.58 2.93 14.76
C ASN A 172 -11.74 2.10 15.34
N GLU A 173 -12.38 2.55 16.41
CA GLU A 173 -13.55 1.87 16.97
C GLU A 173 -14.79 2.01 16.08
N GLN A 174 -14.85 3.09 15.29
CA GLN A 174 -15.95 3.32 14.34
C GLN A 174 -15.79 2.47 13.06
N ARG A 175 -14.57 2.07 12.70
CA ARG A 175 -14.28 1.22 11.53
C ARG A 175 -14.48 -0.28 11.78
N LYS A 176 -14.56 -0.71 13.04
CA LYS A 176 -14.76 -2.11 13.43
C LYS A 176 -16.23 -2.54 13.53
N LYS A 177 -17.16 -1.61 13.33
CA LYS A 177 -18.60 -1.86 13.22
C LYS A 177 -19.01 -1.95 11.75
#